data_f04ef703738984e488eb36427409b559
#
_entry.id   f04ef703738984e488eb36427409b559
#
_cell.length_a   1.000
_cell.length_b   1.000
_cell.length_c   1.000
_cell.angle_alpha   90.00
_cell.angle_beta   90.00
_cell.angle_gamma   90.00
#
_symmetry.space_group_name_H-M   'P 1'
#
loop_
_entity.id
_entity.type
_entity.pdbx_description
1 polymer ?
#
loop_
_entity_poly.entity_id
_entity_poly.type
_entity_poly.pdbx_seq_one_letter_code
_entity_poly.pdbx_strand_id
1 'polypeptide(L)'
;MPAANTAIAIVNGKISFHDRLLTGGATGVSWWSGKLRTTQVSRATPHITRFVPGREGTGLTDRIDSVVASMKRSGLTVLDHNYGLWYDRRRDDHQRVKRKDGDVWGPFYEQPFARSGTGYAWDGLSKYDLTKPNRWYWSRLQQFARKGSAEGLLLFHQHYFQHNIIEAGAHWVDAPWRSANNVNDTGFPEPVPFAGDKRIFMSELFYDVDHVKRRELHQNYIRQCLNALAEEKNVVHLTSAEYTGPLHFVEFWLDVVAEWKQETGKDPLIALSATKDVQDAILKDPVRSEIVDVIDIRYWHYQDGGILYAPEGGKHMAPRQFARKMKMGAVSFEDVYKAVSEYRQKQPDKAVIYYAPKYPEMAWAILMAGGSLPGLPPIDDDSFLKDALQMHILDDSLSPVAYQALEKTDIGKIIYFRRDSDRCRITLPPGMYQVKKIDTATGKITLLDERFEADRPYDVRFPRVNDLYWFKRKL
;
A
#
# COMPACT_ATOMS: atom_id res chain seq x y z
N MET A 1 5.62 -16.30 30.84
CA MET A 1 6.23 -15.22 30.05
C MET A 1 5.18 -14.77 29.05
N PRO A 2 4.87 -13.47 28.91
CA PRO A 2 3.99 -13.04 27.87
C PRO A 2 4.61 -13.43 26.52
N ALA A 3 3.81 -13.95 25.61
CA ALA A 3 4.21 -14.29 24.25
C ALA A 3 4.93 -13.09 23.64
N ALA A 4 6.09 -13.32 23.03
CA ALA A 4 6.82 -12.29 22.32
C ALA A 4 5.87 -11.62 21.32
N ASN A 5 5.66 -10.32 21.48
CA ASN A 5 4.84 -9.51 20.60
C ASN A 5 5.22 -9.80 19.15
N THR A 6 4.23 -10.17 18.37
CA THR A 6 4.38 -10.26 16.92
C THR A 6 4.99 -8.96 16.46
N ALA A 7 6.09 -9.03 15.73
CA ALA A 7 6.91 -7.86 15.42
C ALA A 7 6.15 -6.70 14.76
N ILE A 8 5.10 -6.99 13.97
CA ILE A 8 4.22 -6.01 13.30
C ILE A 8 2.83 -6.03 13.97
N ALA A 9 2.31 -4.85 14.32
CA ALA A 9 0.98 -4.68 14.90
C ALA A 9 0.41 -3.29 14.59
N ILE A 10 -0.91 -3.11 14.76
CA ILE A 10 -1.54 -1.80 14.80
C ILE A 10 -1.72 -1.42 16.27
N VAL A 11 -1.11 -0.31 16.67
CA VAL A 11 -1.14 0.24 18.03
C VAL A 11 -1.57 1.69 17.95
N ASN A 12 -2.63 2.06 18.67
CA ASN A 12 -3.22 3.40 18.63
C ASN A 12 -3.53 3.88 17.20
N GLY A 13 -3.99 2.95 16.34
CA GLY A 13 -4.27 3.22 14.93
C GLY A 13 -3.04 3.57 14.11
N LYS A 14 -1.87 3.05 14.47
CA LYS A 14 -0.62 3.21 13.70
C LYS A 14 0.07 1.87 13.55
N ILE A 15 0.70 1.66 12.41
CA ILE A 15 1.50 0.44 12.16
C ILE A 15 2.81 0.55 12.94
N SER A 16 3.10 -0.45 13.75
CA SER A 16 4.28 -0.52 14.61
C SER A 16 5.13 -1.74 14.29
N PHE A 17 6.40 -1.63 14.63
CA PHE A 17 7.37 -2.73 14.66
C PHE A 17 8.20 -2.62 15.94
N HIS A 18 8.17 -3.65 16.79
CA HIS A 18 8.87 -3.67 18.08
C HIS A 18 8.64 -2.39 18.92
N ASP A 19 7.39 -2.07 19.20
CA ASP A 19 6.96 -0.93 20.06
C ASP A 19 7.35 0.46 19.53
N ARG A 20 7.70 0.59 18.26
CA ARG A 20 7.96 1.88 17.61
C ARG A 20 7.14 2.04 16.34
N LEU A 21 6.84 3.28 16.02
CA LEU A 21 6.18 3.62 14.76
C LEU A 21 7.02 3.10 13.59
N LEU A 22 6.39 2.34 12.72
CA LEU A 22 7.05 1.88 11.50
C LEU A 22 7.08 3.01 10.48
N THR A 23 8.27 3.31 9.98
CA THR A 23 8.54 4.37 9.00
C THR A 23 9.17 3.78 7.74
N GLY A 24 9.11 4.48 6.63
CA GLY A 24 9.76 4.10 5.39
C GLY A 24 8.86 4.19 4.17
N GLY A 25 9.48 4.10 3.01
CA GLY A 25 8.83 4.19 1.72
C GLY A 25 8.26 2.86 1.24
N ALA A 26 7.48 2.95 0.17
CA ALA A 26 7.00 1.79 -0.58
C ALA A 26 7.73 1.66 -1.92
N THR A 27 7.87 0.44 -2.40
CA THR A 27 8.33 0.15 -3.76
C THR A 27 7.36 -0.79 -4.45
N GLY A 28 6.87 -0.36 -5.61
CA GLY A 28 6.13 -1.21 -6.53
C GLY A 28 7.03 -1.92 -7.53
N VAL A 29 8.33 -1.66 -7.49
CA VAL A 29 9.29 -2.31 -8.37
C VAL A 29 9.45 -3.75 -7.91
N SER A 30 9.04 -4.63 -8.75
CA SER A 30 9.18 -6.04 -8.59
C SER A 30 10.67 -6.42 -8.57
N TRP A 31 11.11 -7.01 -7.49
CA TRP A 31 12.43 -7.64 -7.33
C TRP A 31 12.60 -8.91 -8.17
N TRP A 32 11.57 -9.33 -8.85
CA TRP A 32 11.65 -10.35 -9.89
C TRP A 32 11.62 -9.78 -11.29
N SER A 33 11.69 -8.51 -11.45
CA SER A 33 11.99 -7.96 -12.74
C SER A 33 13.39 -8.46 -13.14
N GLY A 34 13.64 -9.72 -13.13
CA GLY A 34 14.89 -10.23 -13.61
C GLY A 34 15.31 -9.30 -14.75
N LYS A 35 16.27 -8.43 -14.51
CA LYS A 35 16.69 -7.37 -15.43
C LYS A 35 17.33 -8.01 -16.67
N LEU A 36 16.60 -8.96 -17.27
CA LEU A 36 17.02 -9.61 -18.48
C LEU A 36 16.94 -8.59 -19.60
N ARG A 37 18.09 -8.12 -19.93
CA ARG A 37 18.28 -7.37 -21.15
C ARG A 37 17.93 -8.26 -22.33
N THR A 38 17.50 -7.67 -23.43
CA THR A 38 17.18 -8.35 -24.68
C THR A 38 18.22 -9.41 -25.06
N THR A 39 19.49 -9.13 -24.83
CA THR A 39 20.62 -10.05 -25.08
C THR A 39 20.65 -11.29 -24.16
N GLN A 40 19.93 -11.27 -23.06
CA GLN A 40 19.86 -12.39 -22.11
C GLN A 40 18.62 -13.26 -22.34
N VAL A 41 17.63 -12.75 -23.07
CA VAL A 41 16.39 -13.48 -23.38
C VAL A 41 16.66 -14.75 -24.16
N SER A 42 17.61 -14.73 -25.08
CA SER A 42 18.01 -15.92 -25.85
C SER A 42 18.64 -17.02 -24.97
N ARG A 43 19.15 -16.66 -23.79
CA ARG A 43 19.71 -17.59 -22.82
C ARG A 43 18.67 -18.05 -21.80
N ALA A 44 17.58 -17.32 -21.66
CA ALA A 44 16.47 -17.69 -20.80
C ALA A 44 15.57 -18.65 -21.56
N THR A 45 15.79 -19.93 -21.33
CA THR A 45 14.85 -20.91 -21.83
C THR A 45 13.48 -20.70 -21.17
N PRO A 46 12.36 -20.99 -21.86
CA PRO A 46 11.01 -20.84 -21.30
C PRO A 46 10.82 -21.51 -19.92
N HIS A 47 11.68 -22.42 -19.56
CA HIS A 47 11.60 -23.23 -18.35
C HIS A 47 12.36 -22.67 -17.15
N ILE A 48 13.15 -21.62 -17.30
CA ILE A 48 14.01 -21.13 -16.22
C ILE A 48 13.26 -20.24 -15.25
N THR A 49 12.32 -19.44 -15.77
CA THR A 49 11.60 -18.43 -14.98
C THR A 49 10.11 -18.69 -14.93
N ARG A 50 9.58 -19.47 -15.83
CA ARG A 50 8.20 -19.93 -15.79
C ARG A 50 8.07 -21.11 -14.88
N PHE A 51 6.96 -21.13 -14.14
CA PHE A 51 6.60 -22.32 -13.38
C PHE A 51 6.38 -23.49 -14.36
N VAL A 52 7.23 -24.49 -14.19
CA VAL A 52 6.98 -25.81 -14.72
C VAL A 52 6.46 -26.65 -13.56
N PRO A 53 5.32 -27.35 -13.68
CA PRO A 53 4.77 -28.15 -12.61
C PRO A 53 5.84 -29.03 -11.95
N GLY A 54 5.97 -28.95 -10.62
CA GLY A 54 6.97 -29.69 -9.86
C GLY A 54 8.36 -29.06 -9.77
N ARG A 55 8.59 -27.88 -10.38
CA ARG A 55 9.86 -27.17 -10.24
C ARG A 55 9.79 -26.13 -9.12
N GLU A 56 10.84 -26.10 -8.32
CA GLU A 56 11.04 -25.14 -7.24
C GLU A 56 12.33 -24.35 -7.45
N GLY A 57 12.51 -23.27 -6.70
CA GLY A 57 13.74 -22.49 -6.70
C GLY A 57 13.56 -21.07 -7.19
N THR A 58 14.67 -20.34 -7.33
CA THR A 58 14.66 -18.90 -7.66
C THR A 58 14.45 -18.60 -9.13
N GLY A 59 14.68 -19.58 -10.02
CA GLY A 59 14.69 -19.33 -11.45
C GLY A 59 15.66 -18.20 -11.81
N LEU A 60 15.23 -17.25 -12.64
CA LEU A 60 15.98 -16.02 -12.95
C LEU A 60 15.55 -14.82 -12.08
N THR A 61 14.82 -15.05 -11.01
CA THR A 61 14.43 -13.99 -10.07
C THR A 61 15.60 -13.65 -9.14
N ASP A 62 15.53 -12.46 -8.54
CA ASP A 62 16.53 -12.02 -7.57
C ASP A 62 16.54 -12.90 -6.31
N ARG A 63 17.67 -12.92 -5.64
CA ARG A 63 17.78 -13.56 -4.32
C ARG A 63 17.01 -12.70 -3.30
N ILE A 64 16.09 -13.32 -2.59
CA ILE A 64 15.23 -12.63 -1.62
C ILE A 64 16.05 -11.94 -0.52
N ASP A 65 17.12 -12.56 -0.04
CA ASP A 65 18.02 -11.92 0.93
C ASP A 65 18.60 -10.60 0.41
N SER A 66 18.98 -10.56 -0.86
CA SER A 66 19.51 -9.35 -1.50
C SER A 66 18.45 -8.29 -1.66
N VAL A 67 17.22 -8.67 -1.94
CA VAL A 67 16.07 -7.76 -2.06
C VAL A 67 15.77 -7.14 -0.71
N VAL A 68 15.62 -7.92 0.33
CA VAL A 68 15.36 -7.47 1.70
C VAL A 68 16.45 -6.49 2.16
N ALA A 69 17.74 -6.89 1.99
CA ALA A 69 18.86 -6.03 2.34
C ALA A 69 18.90 -4.71 1.51
N SER A 70 18.50 -4.76 0.24
CA SER A 70 18.42 -3.57 -0.61
C SER A 70 17.30 -2.64 -0.18
N MET A 71 16.13 -3.16 0.14
CA MET A 71 15.00 -2.36 0.63
C MET A 71 15.38 -1.62 1.90
N LYS A 72 15.99 -2.30 2.87
CA LYS A 72 16.47 -1.68 4.11
C LYS A 72 17.46 -0.55 3.88
N ARG A 73 18.48 -0.80 3.06
CA ARG A 73 19.48 0.26 2.72
C ARG A 73 18.88 1.48 2.05
N SER A 74 17.77 1.30 1.34
CA SER A 74 17.07 2.37 0.62
C SER A 74 15.94 3.02 1.44
N GLY A 75 15.78 2.66 2.72
CA GLY A 75 14.67 3.17 3.55
C GLY A 75 13.28 2.72 3.06
N LEU A 76 13.21 1.62 2.33
CA LEU A 76 11.98 1.05 1.81
C LEU A 76 11.46 -0.01 2.78
N THR A 77 10.24 0.16 3.25
CA THR A 77 9.63 -0.72 4.25
C THR A 77 8.53 -1.58 3.65
N VAL A 78 7.89 -1.12 2.59
CA VAL A 78 6.76 -1.80 1.95
C VAL A 78 7.15 -2.32 0.57
N LEU A 79 6.97 -3.61 0.33
CA LEU A 79 6.85 -4.17 -1.00
C LEU A 79 5.38 -4.13 -1.42
N ASP A 80 5.06 -3.25 -2.34
CA ASP A 80 3.72 -3.08 -2.88
C ASP A 80 3.57 -3.99 -4.11
N HIS A 81 3.11 -5.21 -3.85
CA HIS A 81 3.15 -6.30 -4.82
C HIS A 81 1.84 -6.43 -5.60
N ASN A 82 1.91 -6.18 -6.90
CA ASN A 82 0.86 -6.52 -7.84
C ASN A 82 0.71 -8.04 -7.97
N TYR A 83 -0.43 -8.48 -8.48
CA TYR A 83 -0.77 -9.89 -8.49
C TYR A 83 0.06 -10.76 -9.46
N GLY A 84 0.86 -10.19 -10.33
CA GLY A 84 1.81 -10.94 -11.17
C GLY A 84 3.20 -10.91 -10.58
N LEU A 85 3.83 -12.08 -10.41
CA LEU A 85 5.25 -12.10 -10.14
C LEU A 85 5.98 -11.72 -11.38
N TRP A 86 6.65 -10.65 -11.23
CA TRP A 86 7.47 -10.14 -12.20
C TRP A 86 6.83 -9.76 -13.51
N TYR A 87 7.22 -8.69 -13.91
CA TYR A 87 6.57 -8.00 -14.94
C TYR A 87 7.50 -6.98 -15.60
N ASP A 88 8.06 -7.33 -16.74
CA ASP A 88 8.57 -6.33 -17.66
C ASP A 88 7.67 -6.32 -18.88
N ARG A 89 6.55 -5.61 -18.80
CA ARG A 89 5.79 -5.33 -19.99
C ARG A 89 6.52 -4.32 -20.81
N ARG A 90 7.33 -4.79 -21.68
CA ARG A 90 7.82 -3.99 -22.81
C ARG A 90 6.74 -3.84 -23.86
N ARG A 91 5.49 -3.99 -23.47
CA ARG A 91 4.37 -3.61 -24.28
C ARG A 91 4.07 -2.17 -24.04
N ASP A 92 4.07 -1.43 -25.10
CA ASP A 92 3.36 -0.19 -25.15
C ASP A 92 1.86 -0.54 -25.09
N ASP A 93 1.31 -0.35 -23.93
CA ASP A 93 0.04 -0.86 -23.46
C ASP A 93 -1.15 -0.51 -24.32
N HIS A 94 -1.14 0.62 -24.98
CA HIS A 94 -2.31 1.19 -25.58
C HIS A 94 -2.43 0.95 -27.07
N GLN A 95 -1.35 0.52 -27.72
CA GLN A 95 -1.33 0.40 -29.16
C GLN A 95 -1.22 -1.04 -29.68
N ARG A 96 -0.91 -2.00 -28.85
CA ARG A 96 -0.45 -3.32 -29.30
C ARG A 96 -1.47 -4.43 -29.32
N VAL A 97 -2.71 -4.19 -29.01
CA VAL A 97 -3.80 -5.08 -29.41
C VAL A 97 -3.84 -5.27 -30.94
N LYS A 98 -3.26 -4.33 -31.69
CA LYS A 98 -3.07 -4.45 -33.15
C LYS A 98 -2.15 -5.58 -33.54
N ARG A 99 -1.32 -6.08 -32.65
CA ARG A 99 -0.37 -7.14 -32.93
C ARG A 99 -0.80 -8.39 -32.20
N LYS A 100 -1.24 -9.41 -32.92
CA LYS A 100 -1.45 -10.75 -32.37
C LYS A 100 -0.19 -11.33 -31.73
N ASP A 101 0.96 -10.83 -32.12
CA ASP A 101 2.33 -11.20 -31.77
C ASP A 101 3.05 -10.14 -30.91
N GLY A 102 2.32 -9.27 -30.27
CA GLY A 102 2.91 -8.28 -29.35
C GLY A 102 3.87 -8.97 -28.37
N ASP A 103 5.13 -8.49 -28.35
CA ASP A 103 6.23 -9.02 -27.54
C ASP A 103 5.88 -9.19 -26.08
N VAL A 104 5.25 -10.28 -25.72
CA VAL A 104 5.31 -10.78 -24.37
C VAL A 104 6.66 -11.46 -24.23
N TRP A 105 7.55 -10.84 -23.56
CA TRP A 105 8.79 -11.46 -23.14
C TRP A 105 8.48 -12.53 -22.11
N GLY A 106 7.93 -13.59 -22.65
CA GLY A 106 7.24 -14.62 -21.93
C GLY A 106 7.98 -15.36 -20.82
N PRO A 107 9.31 -15.54 -20.79
CA PRO A 107 9.89 -16.35 -19.73
C PRO A 107 9.77 -15.76 -18.31
N PHE A 108 9.24 -14.57 -18.16
CA PHE A 108 9.36 -13.83 -16.89
C PHE A 108 8.06 -13.56 -16.18
N TYR A 109 7.00 -14.09 -16.71
CA TYR A 109 5.68 -13.78 -16.22
C TYR A 109 5.08 -14.98 -15.50
N GLU A 110 5.09 -14.92 -14.17
CA GLU A 110 4.42 -15.89 -13.34
C GLU A 110 3.16 -15.31 -12.74
N GLN A 111 2.09 -16.06 -12.81
CA GLN A 111 0.77 -15.71 -12.32
C GLN A 111 0.43 -16.54 -11.08
N PRO A 112 -0.54 -16.11 -10.26
CA PRO A 112 -0.96 -16.85 -9.08
C PRO A 112 -1.58 -18.23 -9.38
N PHE A 113 -1.97 -18.47 -10.63
CA PHE A 113 -2.67 -19.67 -11.07
C PHE A 113 -1.73 -20.67 -11.76
N ALA A 114 -1.96 -21.95 -11.54
CA ALA A 114 -1.19 -23.01 -12.20
C ALA A 114 -1.57 -23.15 -13.69
N ARG A 115 -0.64 -23.67 -14.49
CA ARG A 115 -0.93 -24.11 -15.85
C ARG A 115 -1.62 -25.46 -15.82
N SER A 116 -2.64 -25.63 -16.66
CA SER A 116 -3.47 -26.83 -16.71
C SER A 116 -2.78 -28.02 -17.41
N GLY A 117 -1.78 -27.75 -18.24
CA GLY A 117 -1.19 -28.76 -19.14
C GLY A 117 -1.97 -29.00 -20.42
N THR A 118 -3.11 -28.29 -20.64
CA THR A 118 -3.98 -28.48 -21.80
C THR A 118 -4.19 -27.18 -22.58
N GLY A 119 -4.39 -27.30 -23.89
CA GLY A 119 -4.63 -26.17 -24.79
C GLY A 119 -3.48 -25.19 -24.82
N TYR A 120 -3.67 -24.06 -25.51
CA TYR A 120 -2.68 -22.99 -25.59
C TYR A 120 -3.32 -21.66 -25.18
N ALA A 121 -2.68 -20.97 -24.26
CA ALA A 121 -2.96 -19.57 -23.93
C ALA A 121 -2.30 -18.66 -24.98
N TRP A 122 -2.57 -17.37 -24.87
CA TRP A 122 -2.04 -16.37 -25.81
C TRP A 122 -0.50 -16.32 -25.85
N ASP A 123 0.16 -16.68 -24.75
CA ASP A 123 1.62 -16.73 -24.65
C ASP A 123 2.24 -18.04 -25.16
N GLY A 124 1.46 -18.91 -25.79
CA GLY A 124 1.89 -20.17 -26.35
C GLY A 124 2.13 -21.30 -25.36
N LEU A 125 1.88 -21.07 -24.06
CA LEU A 125 1.89 -22.11 -23.05
C LEU A 125 0.50 -22.70 -22.84
N SER A 126 0.44 -23.81 -22.06
CA SER A 126 -0.86 -24.38 -21.70
C SER A 126 -1.70 -23.35 -20.94
N LYS A 127 -3.03 -23.42 -21.11
CA LYS A 127 -4.00 -22.55 -20.44
C LYS A 127 -3.86 -22.63 -18.92
N TYR A 128 -4.27 -21.56 -18.25
CA TYR A 128 -4.35 -21.55 -16.78
C TYR A 128 -5.55 -22.37 -16.27
N ASP A 129 -5.39 -22.92 -15.09
CA ASP A 129 -6.49 -23.41 -14.27
C ASP A 129 -6.67 -22.47 -13.08
N LEU A 130 -7.70 -21.63 -13.11
CA LEU A 130 -7.96 -20.61 -12.07
C LEU A 130 -8.36 -21.20 -10.72
N THR A 131 -8.63 -22.51 -10.67
CA THR A 131 -8.92 -23.22 -9.41
C THR A 131 -7.68 -23.79 -8.74
N LYS A 132 -6.52 -23.71 -9.40
CA LYS A 132 -5.26 -24.30 -8.88
C LYS A 132 -4.19 -23.24 -8.68
N PRO A 133 -3.56 -23.22 -7.48
CA PRO A 133 -2.48 -22.29 -7.19
C PRO A 133 -1.19 -22.65 -7.93
N ASN A 134 -0.47 -21.62 -8.37
CA ASN A 134 0.91 -21.76 -8.81
C ASN A 134 1.82 -21.85 -7.59
N ARG A 135 2.24 -23.04 -7.21
CA ARG A 135 3.03 -23.29 -6.01
C ARG A 135 4.33 -22.51 -5.95
N TRP A 136 5.00 -22.35 -7.08
CA TRP A 136 6.24 -21.57 -7.15
C TRP A 136 5.98 -20.09 -6.84
N TYR A 137 4.96 -19.50 -7.44
CA TYR A 137 4.55 -18.13 -7.18
C TYR A 137 4.31 -17.89 -5.69
N TRP A 138 3.45 -18.68 -5.08
CA TRP A 138 3.08 -18.51 -3.67
C TRP A 138 4.27 -18.78 -2.73
N SER A 139 5.11 -19.78 -3.03
CA SER A 139 6.29 -20.03 -2.21
C SER A 139 7.28 -18.88 -2.22
N ARG A 140 7.42 -18.17 -3.35
CA ARG A 140 8.30 -16.99 -3.43
C ARG A 140 7.77 -15.82 -2.61
N LEU A 141 6.46 -15.56 -2.63
CA LEU A 141 5.85 -14.55 -1.77
C LEU A 141 6.00 -14.88 -0.29
N GLN A 142 5.75 -16.13 0.09
CA GLN A 142 5.97 -16.60 1.47
C GLN A 142 7.42 -16.41 1.92
N GLN A 143 8.39 -16.75 1.07
CA GLN A 143 9.82 -16.55 1.39
C GLN A 143 10.12 -15.06 1.63
N PHE A 144 9.59 -14.16 0.82
CA PHE A 144 9.74 -12.72 1.03
C PHE A 144 9.10 -12.30 2.36
N ALA A 145 7.84 -12.68 2.60
CA ALA A 145 7.13 -12.32 3.81
C ALA A 145 7.88 -12.77 5.06
N ARG A 146 8.32 -14.04 5.12
CA ARG A 146 9.10 -14.58 6.24
C ARG A 146 10.39 -13.84 6.49
N LYS A 147 11.19 -13.61 5.44
CA LYS A 147 12.47 -12.90 5.58
C LYS A 147 12.27 -11.42 5.91
N GLY A 148 11.28 -10.80 5.31
CA GLY A 148 10.93 -9.40 5.56
C GLY A 148 10.39 -9.16 6.97
N SER A 149 9.66 -10.11 7.54
CA SER A 149 9.05 -9.99 8.86
C SER A 149 10.08 -9.71 9.96
N ALA A 150 11.20 -10.44 9.96
CA ALA A 150 12.29 -10.25 10.93
C ALA A 150 12.96 -8.87 10.82
N GLU A 151 12.83 -8.23 9.68
CA GLU A 151 13.45 -6.95 9.34
C GLU A 151 12.47 -5.75 9.36
N GLY A 152 11.23 -5.98 9.77
CA GLY A 152 10.20 -4.96 9.80
C GLY A 152 9.67 -4.56 8.43
N LEU A 153 9.81 -5.42 7.41
CA LEU A 153 9.26 -5.16 6.09
C LEU A 153 7.83 -5.69 5.97
N LEU A 154 7.00 -4.97 5.27
CA LEU A 154 5.62 -5.33 4.95
C LEU A 154 5.50 -5.80 3.50
N LEU A 155 4.65 -6.78 3.28
CA LEU A 155 4.15 -7.15 1.96
C LEU A 155 2.72 -6.63 1.80
N PHE A 156 2.52 -5.65 0.94
CA PHE A 156 1.19 -5.24 0.50
C PHE A 156 0.81 -6.12 -0.69
N HIS A 157 -0.02 -7.10 -0.42
CA HIS A 157 -0.43 -8.09 -1.41
C HIS A 157 -1.73 -7.66 -2.09
N GLN A 158 -1.59 -7.09 -3.28
CA GLN A 158 -2.73 -6.76 -4.14
C GLN A 158 -3.28 -8.04 -4.76
N HIS A 159 -4.56 -8.35 -4.49
CA HIS A 159 -5.20 -9.55 -5.04
C HIS A 159 -5.38 -9.44 -6.54
N TYR A 160 -5.65 -8.24 -7.05
CA TYR A 160 -5.90 -8.00 -8.47
C TYR A 160 -4.99 -6.94 -9.05
N PHE A 161 -4.74 -7.04 -10.34
CA PHE A 161 -4.01 -6.03 -11.06
C PHE A 161 -4.97 -5.16 -11.88
N GLN A 162 -5.33 -4.02 -11.34
CA GLN A 162 -6.32 -3.12 -11.90
C GLN A 162 -6.07 -2.77 -13.37
N HIS A 163 -4.82 -2.54 -13.77
CA HIS A 163 -4.49 -2.24 -15.16
C HIS A 163 -4.84 -3.36 -16.15
N ASN A 164 -4.80 -4.61 -15.73
CA ASN A 164 -5.23 -5.72 -16.57
C ASN A 164 -6.71 -5.65 -16.90
N ILE A 165 -7.48 -5.05 -16.05
CA ILE A 165 -8.93 -5.04 -16.09
C ILE A 165 -9.45 -3.79 -16.78
N ILE A 166 -9.00 -2.61 -16.37
CA ILE A 166 -9.51 -1.33 -16.88
C ILE A 166 -8.83 -0.83 -18.14
N GLU A 167 -7.63 -1.29 -18.42
CA GLU A 167 -6.90 -0.99 -19.65
C GLU A 167 -6.87 -2.20 -20.57
N ALA A 168 -8.03 -2.77 -20.80
CA ALA A 168 -8.24 -4.11 -21.34
C ALA A 168 -7.42 -4.47 -22.57
N GLY A 169 -7.20 -3.59 -23.49
CA GLY A 169 -6.46 -3.86 -24.72
C GLY A 169 -5.26 -4.78 -24.54
N ALA A 170 -4.07 -4.21 -24.52
CA ALA A 170 -2.82 -4.97 -24.40
C ALA A 170 -2.66 -5.69 -23.05
N HIS A 171 -3.23 -5.14 -21.98
CA HIS A 171 -3.10 -5.70 -20.66
C HIS A 171 -4.00 -6.92 -20.40
N TRP A 172 -5.15 -6.96 -21.03
CA TRP A 172 -6.09 -8.08 -20.92
C TRP A 172 -5.68 -9.31 -21.74
N VAL A 173 -4.93 -9.10 -22.80
CA VAL A 173 -4.60 -10.14 -23.79
C VAL A 173 -4.01 -11.39 -23.14
N ASP A 174 -3.10 -11.25 -22.19
CA ASP A 174 -2.44 -12.35 -21.49
C ASP A 174 -2.96 -12.57 -20.06
N ALA A 175 -4.00 -11.86 -19.67
CA ALA A 175 -4.59 -12.07 -18.35
C ALA A 175 -5.09 -13.51 -18.18
N PRO A 176 -4.82 -14.18 -17.06
CA PRO A 176 -5.33 -15.53 -16.80
C PRO A 176 -6.84 -15.63 -16.86
N TRP A 177 -7.54 -14.57 -16.47
CA TRP A 177 -9.00 -14.51 -16.46
C TRP A 177 -9.63 -14.45 -17.86
N ARG A 178 -8.89 -14.06 -18.89
CA ARG A 178 -9.37 -14.06 -20.26
C ARG A 178 -9.77 -15.47 -20.68
N SER A 179 -10.98 -15.66 -21.28
CA SER A 179 -11.53 -16.97 -21.65
C SER A 179 -10.58 -17.81 -22.51
N ALA A 180 -9.88 -17.18 -23.45
CA ALA A 180 -8.90 -17.88 -24.28
C ALA A 180 -7.68 -18.41 -23.48
N ASN A 181 -7.38 -17.86 -22.31
CA ASN A 181 -6.18 -18.17 -21.54
C ASN A 181 -6.41 -19.18 -20.41
N ASN A 182 -7.64 -19.56 -20.12
CA ASN A 182 -7.95 -20.51 -19.05
C ASN A 182 -8.85 -21.66 -19.50
N VAL A 183 -8.97 -22.67 -18.66
CA VAL A 183 -9.82 -23.85 -18.89
C VAL A 183 -11.16 -23.77 -18.12
N ASN A 184 -11.45 -22.64 -17.45
CA ASN A 184 -12.53 -22.54 -16.50
C ASN A 184 -13.82 -21.92 -17.06
N ASP A 185 -13.83 -21.56 -18.31
CA ASP A 185 -15.00 -20.95 -18.97
C ASP A 185 -15.51 -19.70 -18.22
N THR A 186 -14.68 -18.68 -18.17
CA THR A 186 -14.98 -17.43 -17.46
C THR A 186 -16.05 -16.56 -18.12
N GLY A 187 -16.45 -16.88 -19.37
CA GLY A 187 -17.52 -16.18 -20.08
C GLY A 187 -17.16 -14.75 -20.52
N PHE A 188 -15.88 -14.39 -20.55
CA PHE A 188 -15.47 -13.11 -21.15
C PHE A 188 -15.47 -13.20 -22.68
N PRO A 189 -15.84 -12.11 -23.37
CA PRO A 189 -15.94 -12.12 -24.83
C PRO A 189 -14.60 -12.34 -25.52
N GLU A 190 -14.67 -13.07 -26.66
CA GLU A 190 -13.52 -13.34 -27.52
C GLU A 190 -13.90 -13.03 -28.98
N PRO A 191 -12.94 -12.61 -29.84
CA PRO A 191 -11.59 -12.16 -29.47
C PRO A 191 -11.61 -10.88 -28.62
N VAL A 192 -10.48 -10.56 -27.97
CA VAL A 192 -10.35 -9.27 -27.28
C VAL A 192 -10.58 -8.16 -28.30
N PRO A 193 -11.57 -7.31 -28.10
CA PRO A 193 -11.87 -6.25 -29.03
C PRO A 193 -10.69 -5.31 -29.19
N PHE A 194 -10.47 -4.82 -30.38
CA PHE A 194 -9.43 -3.85 -30.64
C PHE A 194 -9.80 -2.48 -30.04
N ALA A 195 -8.92 -1.95 -29.19
CA ALA A 195 -9.19 -0.69 -28.51
C ALA A 195 -9.01 0.55 -29.41
N GLY A 196 -8.19 0.48 -30.47
CA GLY A 196 -7.89 1.65 -31.31
C GLY A 196 -7.46 2.84 -30.48
N ASP A 197 -8.07 3.98 -30.74
CA ASP A 197 -7.92 5.20 -29.93
C ASP A 197 -8.83 5.22 -28.68
N LYS A 198 -9.71 4.21 -28.56
CA LYS A 198 -10.62 4.02 -27.43
C LYS A 198 -10.19 2.79 -26.64
N ARG A 199 -10.07 2.94 -25.35
CA ARG A 199 -9.82 1.83 -24.44
C ARG A 199 -11.07 0.99 -24.32
N ILE A 200 -10.88 -0.32 -24.25
CA ILE A 200 -11.95 -1.27 -24.01
C ILE A 200 -11.79 -1.75 -22.58
N PHE A 201 -12.84 -1.61 -21.83
CA PHE A 201 -12.87 -1.96 -20.43
C PHE A 201 -13.59 -3.27 -20.24
N MET A 202 -12.92 -4.24 -19.63
CA MET A 202 -13.51 -5.50 -19.21
C MET A 202 -14.05 -5.41 -17.76
N SER A 203 -13.89 -4.27 -17.13
CA SER A 203 -14.15 -4.08 -15.70
C SER A 203 -15.62 -4.32 -15.33
N GLU A 204 -16.58 -3.89 -16.13
CA GLU A 204 -18.00 -4.16 -15.85
C GLU A 204 -18.26 -5.67 -15.74
N LEU A 205 -17.72 -6.44 -16.66
CA LEU A 205 -17.85 -7.90 -16.66
C LEU A 205 -17.01 -8.56 -15.55
N PHE A 206 -15.83 -8.03 -15.27
CA PHE A 206 -14.92 -8.60 -14.30
C PHE A 206 -15.43 -8.42 -12.87
N TYR A 207 -16.01 -7.26 -12.56
CA TYR A 207 -16.57 -6.96 -11.25
C TYR A 207 -18.04 -7.38 -11.08
N ASP A 208 -18.62 -8.00 -12.12
CA ASP A 208 -19.97 -8.58 -12.05
C ASP A 208 -19.96 -9.87 -11.21
N VAL A 209 -20.33 -9.72 -9.95
CA VAL A 209 -20.43 -10.83 -8.98
C VAL A 209 -21.80 -11.53 -9.02
N ASP A 210 -22.74 -11.10 -9.85
CA ASP A 210 -24.01 -11.81 -10.08
C ASP A 210 -23.82 -12.96 -11.06
N HIS A 211 -22.76 -12.92 -11.87
CA HIS A 211 -22.40 -14.01 -12.74
C HIS A 211 -21.82 -15.19 -11.92
N VAL A 212 -22.60 -16.25 -11.74
CA VAL A 212 -22.33 -17.38 -10.83
C VAL A 212 -20.91 -17.92 -10.95
N LYS A 213 -20.46 -18.22 -12.18
CA LYS A 213 -19.12 -18.80 -12.40
C LYS A 213 -17.99 -17.85 -12.03
N ARG A 214 -18.10 -16.56 -12.38
CA ARG A 214 -17.09 -15.56 -12.02
C ARG A 214 -17.07 -15.32 -10.51
N ARG A 215 -18.23 -15.24 -9.87
CA ARG A 215 -18.34 -15.14 -8.41
C ARG A 215 -17.61 -16.29 -7.72
N GLU A 216 -17.88 -17.53 -8.11
CA GLU A 216 -17.20 -18.72 -7.58
C GLU A 216 -15.67 -18.63 -7.73
N LEU A 217 -15.20 -18.26 -8.91
CA LEU A 217 -13.76 -18.12 -9.16
C LEU A 217 -13.12 -16.98 -8.36
N HIS A 218 -13.83 -15.87 -8.17
CA HIS A 218 -13.38 -14.79 -7.30
C HIS A 218 -13.29 -15.23 -5.84
N GLN A 219 -14.31 -15.90 -5.31
CA GLN A 219 -14.30 -16.45 -3.94
C GLN A 219 -13.11 -17.39 -3.73
N ASN A 220 -12.91 -18.33 -4.66
CA ASN A 220 -11.81 -19.29 -4.59
C ASN A 220 -10.45 -18.58 -4.64
N TYR A 221 -10.31 -17.57 -5.48
CA TYR A 221 -9.05 -16.82 -5.61
C TYR A 221 -8.76 -15.94 -4.38
N ILE A 222 -9.74 -15.22 -3.84
CA ILE A 222 -9.58 -14.42 -2.62
C ILE A 222 -9.17 -15.32 -1.47
N ARG A 223 -9.84 -16.46 -1.27
CA ARG A 223 -9.50 -17.46 -0.24
C ARG A 223 -8.10 -18.04 -0.48
N GLN A 224 -7.70 -18.28 -1.72
CA GLN A 224 -6.35 -18.72 -2.07
C GLN A 224 -5.29 -17.69 -1.64
N CYS A 225 -5.52 -16.39 -1.87
CA CYS A 225 -4.63 -15.32 -1.41
C CYS A 225 -4.46 -15.33 0.10
N LEU A 226 -5.57 -15.43 0.83
CA LEU A 226 -5.59 -15.47 2.29
C LEU A 226 -4.91 -16.74 2.82
N ASN A 227 -5.26 -17.92 2.29
CA ASN A 227 -4.68 -19.20 2.72
C ASN A 227 -3.16 -19.26 2.50
N ALA A 228 -2.70 -18.78 1.34
CA ALA A 228 -1.27 -18.87 1.00
C ALA A 228 -0.38 -18.05 1.94
N LEU A 229 -0.90 -16.96 2.53
CA LEU A 229 -0.14 -16.04 3.36
C LEU A 229 -0.66 -15.98 4.81
N ALA A 230 -1.49 -16.92 5.21
CA ALA A 230 -2.21 -16.93 6.49
C ALA A 230 -1.31 -16.93 7.74
N GLU A 231 -0.07 -17.45 7.62
CA GLU A 231 0.88 -17.53 8.73
C GLU A 231 1.76 -16.29 8.84
N GLU A 232 1.71 -15.39 7.85
CA GLU A 232 2.63 -14.27 7.74
C GLU A 232 1.98 -12.98 8.27
N LYS A 233 2.42 -12.51 9.44
CA LYS A 233 1.83 -11.37 10.16
C LYS A 233 2.20 -10.00 9.56
N ASN A 234 3.15 -9.94 8.66
CA ASN A 234 3.58 -8.74 7.96
C ASN A 234 2.97 -8.59 6.56
N VAL A 235 1.89 -9.31 6.27
CA VAL A 235 1.17 -9.20 5.01
C VAL A 235 -0.09 -8.36 5.21
N VAL A 236 -0.24 -7.35 4.38
CA VAL A 236 -1.44 -6.51 4.29
C VAL A 236 -2.15 -6.85 2.97
N HIS A 237 -3.36 -7.37 3.05
CA HIS A 237 -4.16 -7.73 1.89
C HIS A 237 -5.01 -6.56 1.42
N LEU A 238 -5.08 -6.33 0.11
CA LEU A 238 -5.93 -5.31 -0.50
C LEU A 238 -6.42 -5.78 -1.87
N THR A 239 -7.49 -5.19 -2.36
CA THR A 239 -8.03 -5.52 -3.69
C THR A 239 -7.03 -5.15 -4.78
N SER A 240 -6.63 -3.90 -4.84
CA SER A 240 -5.59 -3.35 -5.73
C SER A 240 -5.20 -1.96 -5.24
N ALA A 241 -3.96 -1.55 -5.46
CA ALA A 241 -3.49 -0.21 -5.09
C ALA A 241 -4.15 0.93 -5.89
N GLU A 242 -4.67 0.64 -7.05
CA GLU A 242 -5.29 1.62 -7.96
C GLU A 242 -6.74 1.27 -8.25
N TYR A 243 -7.47 0.83 -7.24
CA TYR A 243 -8.83 0.39 -7.41
C TYR A 243 -9.81 1.56 -7.65
N THR A 244 -10.39 1.60 -8.84
CA THR A 244 -11.48 2.51 -9.23
C THR A 244 -12.76 1.75 -9.61
N GLY A 245 -12.84 0.50 -9.21
CA GLY A 245 -13.99 -0.38 -9.43
C GLY A 245 -15.21 0.00 -8.56
N PRO A 246 -16.30 -0.75 -8.69
CA PRO A 246 -17.55 -0.46 -8.01
C PRO A 246 -17.52 -0.86 -6.53
N LEU A 247 -18.36 -0.19 -5.74
CA LEU A 247 -18.54 -0.47 -4.32
C LEU A 247 -18.92 -1.92 -4.05
N HIS A 248 -19.89 -2.47 -4.80
CA HIS A 248 -20.39 -3.84 -4.57
C HIS A 248 -19.31 -4.93 -4.68
N PHE A 249 -18.25 -4.69 -5.46
CA PHE A 249 -17.15 -5.66 -5.53
C PHE A 249 -16.24 -5.58 -4.30
N VAL A 250 -16.05 -4.40 -3.71
CA VAL A 250 -15.33 -4.25 -2.42
C VAL A 250 -16.14 -4.88 -1.29
N GLU A 251 -17.45 -4.66 -1.29
CA GLU A 251 -18.36 -5.31 -0.33
C GLU A 251 -18.26 -6.82 -0.42
N PHE A 252 -18.39 -7.38 -1.61
CA PHE A 252 -18.23 -8.82 -1.86
C PHE A 252 -16.84 -9.32 -1.41
N TRP A 253 -15.76 -8.59 -1.71
CA TRP A 253 -14.41 -8.97 -1.30
C TRP A 253 -14.28 -9.03 0.22
N LEU A 254 -14.80 -8.01 0.94
CA LEU A 254 -14.80 -7.97 2.40
C LEU A 254 -15.67 -9.07 3.00
N ASP A 255 -16.83 -9.37 2.41
CA ASP A 255 -17.69 -10.45 2.87
C ASP A 255 -16.96 -11.81 2.79
N VAL A 256 -16.23 -12.09 1.70
CA VAL A 256 -15.41 -13.30 1.58
C VAL A 256 -14.27 -13.33 2.60
N VAL A 257 -13.65 -12.18 2.89
CA VAL A 257 -12.62 -12.07 3.94
C VAL A 257 -13.23 -12.37 5.32
N ALA A 258 -14.41 -11.81 5.61
CA ALA A 258 -15.11 -12.03 6.88
C ALA A 258 -15.47 -13.51 7.10
N GLU A 259 -16.05 -14.14 6.09
CA GLU A 259 -16.33 -15.58 6.11
C GLU A 259 -15.06 -16.39 6.39
N TRP A 260 -13.96 -16.07 5.69
CA TRP A 260 -12.69 -16.76 5.86
C TRP A 260 -12.11 -16.56 7.27
N LYS A 261 -12.17 -15.33 7.83
CA LYS A 261 -11.76 -15.05 9.22
C LYS A 261 -12.56 -15.89 10.21
N GLN A 262 -13.88 -15.96 10.03
CA GLN A 262 -14.78 -16.75 10.89
C GLN A 262 -14.46 -18.24 10.83
N GLU A 263 -14.24 -18.79 9.64
CA GLU A 263 -13.96 -20.23 9.44
C GLU A 263 -12.59 -20.66 9.97
N THR A 264 -11.59 -19.81 9.84
CA THR A 264 -10.20 -20.17 10.15
C THR A 264 -9.74 -19.71 11.52
N GLY A 265 -10.40 -18.73 12.12
CA GLY A 265 -9.96 -18.05 13.34
C GLY A 265 -8.69 -17.20 13.16
N LYS A 266 -8.28 -16.95 11.91
CA LYS A 266 -7.10 -16.13 11.59
C LYS A 266 -7.49 -14.69 11.33
N ASP A 267 -6.56 -13.77 11.62
CA ASP A 267 -6.77 -12.34 11.52
C ASP A 267 -5.65 -11.67 10.71
N PRO A 268 -5.76 -11.66 9.37
CA PRO A 268 -4.83 -10.98 8.48
C PRO A 268 -5.09 -9.47 8.50
N LEU A 269 -4.07 -8.66 8.22
CA LEU A 269 -4.24 -7.22 8.03
C LEU A 269 -4.92 -6.93 6.70
N ILE A 270 -5.99 -6.14 6.74
CA ILE A 270 -6.81 -5.78 5.57
C ILE A 270 -6.74 -4.28 5.32
N ALA A 271 -6.33 -3.91 4.11
CA ALA A 271 -6.29 -2.51 3.69
C ALA A 271 -7.43 -2.18 2.72
N LEU A 272 -8.09 -1.07 2.97
CA LEU A 272 -9.07 -0.46 2.08
C LEU A 272 -8.39 0.58 1.19
N SER A 273 -7.95 0.14 0.01
CA SER A 273 -7.36 1.00 -1.02
C SER A 273 -8.36 1.15 -2.16
N ALA A 274 -9.10 2.26 -2.16
CA ALA A 274 -10.19 2.52 -3.12
C ALA A 274 -10.36 4.03 -3.35
N THR A 275 -11.30 4.40 -4.21
CA THR A 275 -11.74 5.80 -4.34
C THR A 275 -12.41 6.28 -3.06
N LYS A 276 -12.42 7.61 -2.84
CA LYS A 276 -12.90 8.18 -1.56
C LYS A 276 -14.36 7.82 -1.26
N ASP A 277 -15.23 7.88 -2.26
CA ASP A 277 -16.64 7.52 -2.14
C ASP A 277 -16.85 6.07 -1.71
N VAL A 278 -16.08 5.14 -2.27
CA VAL A 278 -16.08 3.73 -1.90
C VAL A 278 -15.52 3.55 -0.49
N GLN A 279 -14.41 4.22 -0.15
CA GLN A 279 -13.85 4.18 1.21
C GLN A 279 -14.86 4.68 2.24
N ASP A 280 -15.46 5.84 1.99
CA ASP A 280 -16.45 6.44 2.90
C ASP A 280 -17.70 5.56 3.06
N ALA A 281 -18.14 4.88 2.01
CA ALA A 281 -19.28 3.96 2.07
C ALA A 281 -18.98 2.72 2.94
N ILE A 282 -17.84 2.07 2.71
CA ILE A 282 -17.40 0.90 3.51
C ILE A 282 -17.18 1.28 4.98
N LEU A 283 -16.55 2.42 5.25
CA LEU A 283 -16.27 2.85 6.63
C LEU A 283 -17.53 3.30 7.40
N LYS A 284 -18.63 3.59 6.72
CA LYS A 284 -19.95 3.83 7.31
C LYS A 284 -20.72 2.56 7.61
N ASP A 285 -20.40 1.46 6.95
CA ASP A 285 -20.98 0.15 7.23
C ASP A 285 -20.30 -0.46 8.47
N PRO A 286 -20.98 -0.60 9.62
CA PRO A 286 -20.32 -1.04 10.84
C PRO A 286 -19.76 -2.46 10.74
N VAL A 287 -20.41 -3.33 9.97
CA VAL A 287 -19.98 -4.74 9.82
C VAL A 287 -18.71 -4.82 8.97
N ARG A 288 -18.70 -4.19 7.80
CA ARG A 288 -17.55 -4.22 6.90
C ARG A 288 -16.40 -3.35 7.38
N SER A 289 -16.71 -2.26 8.08
CA SER A 289 -15.67 -1.41 8.69
C SER A 289 -14.82 -2.17 9.69
N GLU A 290 -15.40 -3.08 10.50
CA GLU A 290 -14.64 -3.88 11.46
C GLU A 290 -13.57 -4.79 10.82
N ILE A 291 -13.75 -5.16 9.54
CA ILE A 291 -12.81 -6.02 8.82
C ILE A 291 -11.57 -5.23 8.37
N VAL A 292 -11.70 -3.91 8.21
CA VAL A 292 -10.66 -3.05 7.70
C VAL A 292 -9.71 -2.61 8.83
N ASP A 293 -8.44 -2.84 8.66
CA ASP A 293 -7.37 -2.44 9.60
C ASP A 293 -6.63 -1.19 9.14
N VAL A 294 -6.49 -1.02 7.83
CA VAL A 294 -5.69 0.04 7.20
C VAL A 294 -6.52 0.79 6.16
N ILE A 295 -6.56 2.09 6.26
CA ILE A 295 -7.14 2.98 5.25
C ILE A 295 -6.00 3.51 4.40
N ASP A 296 -6.01 3.16 3.10
CA ASP A 296 -4.95 3.49 2.16
C ASP A 296 -5.40 4.59 1.19
N ILE A 297 -4.89 5.80 1.39
CA ILE A 297 -5.19 6.96 0.55
C ILE A 297 -4.19 6.99 -0.61
N ARG A 298 -4.63 6.56 -1.80
CA ARG A 298 -3.79 6.55 -3.01
C ARG A 298 -4.43 7.28 -4.18
N TYR A 299 -5.74 7.20 -4.30
CA TYR A 299 -6.46 7.60 -5.50
C TYR A 299 -7.06 8.98 -5.43
N TRP A 300 -7.14 9.52 -4.24
CA TRP A 300 -7.70 10.82 -4.01
C TRP A 300 -6.79 11.64 -3.10
N HIS A 301 -6.91 12.94 -3.16
CA HIS A 301 -6.16 13.86 -2.31
C HIS A 301 -6.84 15.23 -2.28
N TYR A 302 -6.51 16.02 -1.29
CA TYR A 302 -6.77 17.45 -1.33
C TYR A 302 -5.64 18.16 -2.07
N GLN A 303 -5.95 19.27 -2.72
CA GLN A 303 -5.03 20.08 -3.50
C GLN A 303 -5.41 21.55 -3.40
N ASP A 304 -4.49 22.45 -3.71
CA ASP A 304 -4.61 23.91 -3.78
C ASP A 304 -5.87 24.49 -3.15
N GLY A 305 -5.78 24.98 -1.90
CA GLY A 305 -6.90 25.54 -1.18
C GLY A 305 -7.89 24.53 -0.60
N GLY A 306 -7.48 23.26 -0.48
CA GLY A 306 -8.28 22.19 0.11
C GLY A 306 -9.38 21.64 -0.82
N ILE A 307 -9.22 21.83 -2.14
CA ILE A 307 -10.11 21.25 -3.16
C ILE A 307 -9.89 19.75 -3.21
N LEU A 308 -10.98 18.98 -3.19
CA LEU A 308 -10.93 17.53 -3.28
C LEU A 308 -10.74 17.09 -4.74
N TYR A 309 -9.64 16.37 -5.00
CA TYR A 309 -9.43 15.58 -6.20
C TYR A 309 -9.77 14.13 -5.87
N ALA A 310 -10.89 13.64 -6.35
CA ALA A 310 -11.35 12.28 -6.08
C ALA A 310 -12.07 11.69 -7.29
N PRO A 311 -11.55 10.62 -7.90
CA PRO A 311 -12.32 9.85 -8.88
C PRO A 311 -13.50 9.15 -8.21
N GLU A 312 -14.57 8.95 -8.98
CA GLU A 312 -15.71 8.16 -8.53
C GLU A 312 -15.47 6.66 -8.77
N GLY A 313 -15.84 5.85 -7.81
CA GLY A 313 -15.84 4.39 -7.92
C GLY A 313 -16.84 3.88 -8.95
N GLY A 314 -16.50 2.78 -9.62
CA GLY A 314 -17.35 2.18 -10.65
C GLY A 314 -17.35 2.90 -12.00
N LYS A 315 -16.61 3.98 -12.16
CA LYS A 315 -16.45 4.65 -13.47
C LYS A 315 -15.38 3.99 -14.35
N HIS A 316 -14.65 3.04 -13.81
CA HIS A 316 -13.66 2.23 -14.52
C HIS A 316 -12.63 3.03 -15.30
N MET A 317 -12.26 4.20 -14.77
CA MET A 317 -11.26 5.05 -15.40
C MET A 317 -9.89 4.80 -14.80
N ALA A 318 -8.88 4.64 -15.67
CA ALA A 318 -7.50 4.64 -15.21
C ALA A 318 -7.10 6.02 -14.65
N PRO A 319 -6.10 6.09 -13.73
CA PRO A 319 -5.65 7.35 -13.14
C PRO A 319 -5.34 8.43 -14.17
N ARG A 320 -4.68 8.07 -15.26
CA ARG A 320 -4.37 9.01 -16.35
C ARG A 320 -5.60 9.54 -17.06
N GLN A 321 -6.64 8.75 -17.19
CA GLN A 321 -7.90 9.20 -17.82
C GLN A 321 -8.61 10.18 -16.92
N PHE A 322 -8.64 9.89 -15.62
CA PHE A 322 -9.23 10.78 -14.63
C PHE A 322 -8.45 12.10 -14.55
N ALA A 323 -7.11 12.06 -14.52
CA ALA A 323 -6.26 13.24 -14.51
C ALA A 323 -6.40 14.13 -15.76
N ARG A 324 -6.78 13.58 -16.91
CA ARG A 324 -7.13 14.36 -18.10
C ARG A 324 -8.46 15.06 -17.98
N LYS A 325 -9.38 14.48 -17.25
CA LYS A 325 -10.74 14.98 -17.06
C LYS A 325 -10.79 16.04 -15.94
N MET A 326 -10.03 15.81 -14.89
CA MET A 326 -9.91 16.69 -13.74
C MET A 326 -8.43 17.05 -13.56
N LYS A 327 -8.09 18.31 -13.81
CA LYS A 327 -6.70 18.77 -13.71
C LYS A 327 -6.20 18.64 -12.28
N MET A 328 -5.10 17.92 -12.11
CA MET A 328 -4.41 17.82 -10.82
C MET A 328 -3.71 19.13 -10.49
N GLY A 329 -3.97 19.66 -9.30
CA GLY A 329 -3.25 20.79 -8.72
C GLY A 329 -2.06 20.36 -7.86
N ALA A 330 -1.37 21.32 -7.28
CA ALA A 330 -0.31 21.07 -6.32
C ALA A 330 -0.88 20.53 -5.00
N VAL A 331 -0.10 19.71 -4.31
CA VAL A 331 -0.43 19.15 -2.99
C VAL A 331 0.50 19.77 -1.96
N SER A 332 -0.08 20.36 -0.92
CA SER A 332 0.63 20.98 0.19
C SER A 332 0.70 20.07 1.42
N PHE A 333 1.46 20.51 2.42
CA PHE A 333 1.47 19.86 3.73
C PHE A 333 0.05 19.85 4.34
N GLU A 334 -0.66 20.96 4.26
CA GLU A 334 -2.02 21.11 4.80
C GLU A 334 -3.00 20.16 4.14
N ASP A 335 -2.88 19.94 2.84
CA ASP A 335 -3.72 19.01 2.09
C ASP A 335 -3.52 17.57 2.53
N VAL A 336 -2.26 17.15 2.73
CA VAL A 336 -1.93 15.81 3.24
C VAL A 336 -2.37 15.66 4.69
N TYR A 337 -2.07 16.65 5.52
CA TYR A 337 -2.49 16.66 6.93
C TYR A 337 -4.02 16.52 7.03
N LYS A 338 -4.76 17.29 6.26
CA LYS A 338 -6.23 17.23 6.21
C LYS A 338 -6.74 15.84 5.80
N ALA A 339 -6.18 15.26 4.72
CA ALA A 339 -6.60 13.95 4.23
C ALA A 339 -6.39 12.83 5.26
N VAL A 340 -5.24 12.82 5.92
CA VAL A 340 -4.90 11.81 6.90
C VAL A 340 -5.67 12.02 8.20
N SER A 341 -5.71 13.24 8.74
CA SER A 341 -6.40 13.56 9.99
C SER A 341 -7.91 13.34 9.91
N GLU A 342 -8.53 13.56 8.74
CA GLU A 342 -9.95 13.28 8.52
C GLU A 342 -10.32 11.84 8.89
N TYR A 343 -9.54 10.87 8.43
CA TYR A 343 -9.80 9.47 8.76
C TYR A 343 -9.29 9.08 10.15
N ARG A 344 -8.19 9.67 10.61
CA ARG A 344 -7.71 9.42 11.97
C ARG A 344 -8.70 9.85 13.05
N GLN A 345 -9.43 10.95 12.85
CA GLN A 345 -10.47 11.42 13.76
C GLN A 345 -11.73 10.53 13.72
N LYS A 346 -12.13 10.09 12.53
CA LYS A 346 -13.33 9.26 12.33
C LYS A 346 -13.12 7.79 12.70
N GLN A 347 -11.89 7.29 12.54
CA GLN A 347 -11.50 5.88 12.68
C GLN A 347 -10.20 5.77 13.51
N PRO A 348 -10.24 6.08 14.80
CA PRO A 348 -9.03 6.19 15.64
C PRO A 348 -8.25 4.89 15.79
N ASP A 349 -8.92 3.74 15.64
CA ASP A 349 -8.30 2.43 15.79
C ASP A 349 -7.66 1.89 14.51
N LYS A 350 -7.95 2.51 13.36
CA LYS A 350 -7.43 2.08 12.07
C LYS A 350 -6.17 2.85 11.70
N ALA A 351 -5.21 2.16 11.10
CA ALA A 351 -4.05 2.81 10.53
C ALA A 351 -4.43 3.58 9.25
N VAL A 352 -3.96 4.81 9.12
CA VAL A 352 -4.15 5.61 7.91
C VAL A 352 -2.80 5.79 7.24
N ILE A 353 -2.67 5.36 5.99
CA ILE A 353 -1.49 5.55 5.15
C ILE A 353 -1.81 6.46 3.97
N TYR A 354 -0.79 7.16 3.48
CA TYR A 354 -0.96 8.12 2.40
C TYR A 354 0.10 7.89 1.32
N TYR A 355 -0.32 7.32 0.20
CA TYR A 355 0.54 7.08 -0.96
C TYR A 355 0.11 7.88 -2.20
N ALA A 356 -0.74 8.89 -2.03
CA ALA A 356 -1.11 9.84 -3.07
C ALA A 356 0.11 10.67 -3.52
N PRO A 357 -0.01 11.51 -4.55
CA PRO A 357 1.10 12.25 -5.13
C PRO A 357 1.99 12.96 -4.10
N LYS A 358 3.30 12.94 -4.31
CA LYS A 358 4.33 13.52 -3.44
C LYS A 358 4.45 12.89 -2.04
N TYR A 359 4.03 11.66 -1.89
CA TYR A 359 4.10 10.93 -0.63
C TYR A 359 5.45 11.06 0.12
N PRO A 360 6.63 10.80 -0.49
CA PRO A 360 7.91 10.90 0.22
C PRO A 360 8.24 12.32 0.71
N GLU A 361 7.80 13.34 -0.04
CA GLU A 361 8.06 14.75 0.28
C GLU A 361 7.17 15.25 1.44
N MET A 362 6.08 14.53 1.73
CA MET A 362 5.06 14.91 2.71
C MET A 362 5.09 14.06 3.99
N ALA A 363 6.19 13.37 4.25
CA ALA A 363 6.33 12.43 5.34
C ALA A 363 6.00 13.03 6.72
N TRP A 364 6.42 14.27 6.97
CA TRP A 364 6.13 14.96 8.23
C TRP A 364 4.65 15.35 8.36
N ALA A 365 3.97 15.67 7.26
CA ALA A 365 2.53 15.89 7.30
C ALA A 365 1.78 14.62 7.70
N ILE A 366 2.20 13.47 7.17
CA ILE A 366 1.62 12.16 7.51
C ILE A 366 1.82 11.88 9.00
N LEU A 367 3.05 12.06 9.53
CA LEU A 367 3.34 11.87 10.95
C LEU A 367 2.48 12.76 11.82
N MET A 368 2.48 14.07 11.56
CA MET A 368 1.79 15.06 12.38
C MET A 368 0.27 14.93 12.32
N ALA A 369 -0.26 14.33 11.26
CA ALA A 369 -1.68 13.93 11.15
C ALA A 369 -1.97 12.57 11.80
N GLY A 370 -1.04 11.98 12.56
CA GLY A 370 -1.21 10.68 13.20
C GLY A 370 -1.25 9.50 12.23
N GLY A 371 -0.76 9.67 11.01
CA GLY A 371 -0.71 8.63 9.99
C GLY A 371 0.39 7.60 10.22
N SER A 372 0.37 6.57 9.41
CA SER A 372 1.30 5.44 9.45
C SER A 372 2.22 5.43 8.23
N LEU A 373 3.35 4.75 8.35
CA LEU A 373 4.37 4.59 7.31
C LEU A 373 4.86 5.93 6.72
N PRO A 374 5.10 6.98 7.53
CA PRO A 374 5.70 8.18 6.99
C PRO A 374 7.13 7.88 6.50
N GLY A 375 7.49 8.36 5.32
CA GLY A 375 8.82 8.17 4.74
C GLY A 375 9.86 9.12 5.35
N LEU A 376 10.03 9.10 6.67
CA LEU A 376 10.95 9.97 7.40
C LEU A 376 12.42 9.65 7.07
N PRO A 377 13.32 10.65 7.20
CA PRO A 377 14.73 10.35 7.25
C PRO A 377 15.05 9.46 8.46
N PRO A 378 16.19 8.73 8.46
CA PRO A 378 16.63 7.98 9.64
C PRO A 378 16.71 8.90 10.86
N ILE A 379 16.08 8.52 11.95
CA ILE A 379 16.08 9.28 13.21
C ILE A 379 17.11 8.67 14.16
N ASP A 380 18.00 9.48 14.71
CA ASP A 380 19.12 9.02 15.55
C ASP A 380 18.70 8.43 16.90
N ASP A 381 17.46 8.68 17.35
CA ASP A 381 16.96 8.21 18.65
C ASP A 381 15.64 7.45 18.47
N ASP A 382 15.68 6.14 18.57
CA ASP A 382 14.50 5.26 18.44
C ASP A 382 13.38 5.60 19.42
N SER A 383 13.69 6.28 20.55
CA SER A 383 12.65 6.68 21.50
C SER A 383 11.70 7.74 20.95
N PHE A 384 12.13 8.52 19.94
CA PHE A 384 11.22 9.41 19.22
C PHE A 384 10.08 8.65 18.53
N LEU A 385 10.41 7.56 17.85
CA LEU A 385 9.40 6.74 17.15
C LEU A 385 8.51 5.97 18.14
N LYS A 386 9.01 5.63 19.32
CA LYS A 386 8.20 5.04 20.40
C LYS A 386 7.22 6.05 20.96
N ASP A 387 7.68 7.26 21.23
CA ASP A 387 6.83 8.35 21.72
C ASP A 387 5.76 8.73 20.67
N ALA A 388 6.16 8.92 19.41
CA ALA A 388 5.26 9.24 18.30
C ALA A 388 4.18 8.16 18.07
N LEU A 389 4.50 6.88 18.31
CA LEU A 389 3.52 5.79 18.23
C LEU A 389 2.38 5.97 19.25
N GLN A 390 2.71 6.47 20.44
CA GLN A 390 1.79 6.59 21.55
C GLN A 390 1.00 7.92 21.56
N MET A 391 1.50 8.97 20.90
CA MET A 391 0.90 10.29 20.89
C MET A 391 -0.28 10.38 19.92
N HIS A 392 -1.20 11.29 20.19
CA HIS A 392 -2.37 11.61 19.36
C HIS A 392 -2.27 13.04 18.84
N ILE A 393 -3.03 13.34 17.80
CA ILE A 393 -3.17 14.70 17.29
C ILE A 393 -3.75 15.56 18.41
N LEU A 394 -3.09 16.68 18.70
CA LEU A 394 -3.68 17.69 19.55
C LEU A 394 -4.73 18.44 18.74
N ASP A 395 -5.99 18.25 19.12
CA ASP A 395 -7.11 19.01 18.53
C ASP A 395 -7.12 20.41 19.13
N ASP A 396 -6.30 21.29 18.57
CA ASP A 396 -6.25 22.70 18.94
C ASP A 396 -7.03 23.53 17.92
N SER A 397 -8.34 23.28 17.85
CA SER A 397 -9.27 23.99 16.98
C SER A 397 -9.38 25.50 17.29
N LEU A 398 -8.74 25.98 18.35
CA LEU A 398 -8.79 27.35 18.85
C LEU A 398 -7.51 28.15 18.61
N SER A 399 -6.43 27.53 18.10
CA SER A 399 -5.17 28.24 17.85
C SER A 399 -5.10 28.75 16.40
N PRO A 400 -4.72 30.01 16.15
CA PRO A 400 -4.29 30.45 14.82
C PRO A 400 -2.94 29.82 14.52
N VAL A 401 -2.97 28.59 14.03
CA VAL A 401 -1.94 27.57 14.16
C VAL A 401 -0.66 27.96 13.42
N ALA A 402 0.34 28.37 14.17
CA ALA A 402 1.73 28.43 13.69
C ALA A 402 2.37 27.03 13.58
N TYR A 403 1.79 26.02 14.23
CA TYR A 403 2.35 24.66 14.31
C TYR A 403 1.28 23.57 14.35
N GLN A 404 1.67 22.34 14.06
CA GLN A 404 0.92 21.11 14.33
C GLN A 404 1.55 20.37 15.50
N ALA A 405 0.76 19.65 16.30
CA ALA A 405 1.28 18.95 17.46
C ALA A 405 0.70 17.54 17.62
N LEU A 406 1.57 16.64 18.10
CA LEU A 406 1.19 15.35 18.69
C LEU A 406 1.47 15.41 20.19
N GLU A 407 0.57 14.85 21.01
CA GLU A 407 0.71 14.88 22.45
C GLU A 407 0.21 13.61 23.13
N LYS A 408 0.85 13.27 24.26
CA LYS A 408 0.34 12.38 25.29
C LYS A 408 0.91 12.83 26.62
N THR A 409 0.03 13.08 27.60
CA THR A 409 0.36 13.76 28.87
C THR A 409 1.52 13.13 29.65
N ASP A 410 1.61 11.80 29.64
CA ASP A 410 2.65 11.02 30.35
C ASP A 410 3.93 10.82 29.53
N ILE A 411 3.93 11.15 28.24
CA ILE A 411 5.06 10.95 27.31
C ILE A 411 5.68 12.28 26.91
N GLY A 412 4.85 13.26 26.50
CA GLY A 412 5.32 14.57 26.07
C GLY A 412 4.59 15.11 24.86
N LYS A 413 5.30 15.93 24.09
CA LYS A 413 4.74 16.65 22.94
C LYS A 413 5.75 16.72 21.79
N ILE A 414 5.25 16.55 20.57
CA ILE A 414 5.99 16.80 19.32
C ILE A 414 5.32 17.96 18.61
N ILE A 415 6.10 18.96 18.18
CA ILE A 415 5.60 20.19 17.54
C ILE A 415 6.35 20.40 16.23
N TYR A 416 5.58 20.64 15.17
CA TYR A 416 6.10 20.94 13.84
C TYR A 416 5.60 22.32 13.39
N PHE A 417 6.52 23.26 13.15
CA PHE A 417 6.18 24.63 12.79
C PHE A 417 5.83 24.76 11.31
N ARG A 418 4.71 25.45 11.06
CA ARG A 418 4.15 25.67 9.71
C ARG A 418 4.44 27.07 9.17
N ARG A 419 4.88 27.98 10.03
CA ARG A 419 5.19 29.37 9.70
C ARG A 419 6.39 29.85 10.50
N ASP A 420 7.10 30.80 9.94
CA ASP A 420 8.05 31.60 10.69
C ASP A 420 7.33 32.44 11.72
N SER A 421 7.95 32.64 12.86
CA SER A 421 7.44 33.51 13.92
C SER A 421 8.63 34.09 14.71
N ASP A 422 8.43 35.24 15.35
CA ASP A 422 9.44 35.80 16.24
C ASP A 422 9.51 35.06 17.56
N ARG A 423 8.36 34.55 18.04
CA ARG A 423 8.25 33.83 19.30
C ARG A 423 7.02 32.93 19.31
N CYS A 424 7.18 31.74 19.85
CA CYS A 424 6.07 30.84 20.13
C CYS A 424 6.19 30.30 21.57
N ARG A 425 5.13 30.42 22.37
CA ARG A 425 5.06 29.88 23.72
C ARG A 425 4.36 28.53 23.70
N ILE A 426 5.07 27.52 24.18
CA ILE A 426 4.58 26.14 24.22
C ILE A 426 4.23 25.81 25.65
N THR A 427 2.97 25.56 25.92
CA THR A 427 2.47 25.06 27.21
C THR A 427 2.56 23.55 27.25
N LEU A 428 3.13 23.03 28.31
CA LEU A 428 3.27 21.59 28.58
C LEU A 428 2.55 21.26 29.89
N PRO A 429 2.04 20.05 30.08
CA PRO A 429 1.60 19.56 31.39
C PRO A 429 2.74 19.65 32.42
N PRO A 430 2.42 19.89 33.70
CA PRO A 430 3.44 19.97 34.77
C PRO A 430 4.35 18.74 34.76
N GLY A 431 5.66 18.96 34.87
CA GLY A 431 6.66 17.89 34.85
C GLY A 431 8.02 18.35 34.34
N MET A 432 8.96 17.45 34.36
CA MET A 432 10.31 17.65 33.82
C MET A 432 10.41 17.14 32.41
N TYR A 433 11.07 17.89 31.51
CA TYR A 433 11.20 17.55 30.11
C TYR A 433 12.64 17.67 29.62
N GLN A 434 13.01 16.83 28.67
CA GLN A 434 14.09 17.11 27.75
C GLN A 434 13.52 17.82 26.52
N VAL A 435 14.13 18.91 26.10
CA VAL A 435 13.74 19.64 24.89
C VAL A 435 14.75 19.36 23.80
N LYS A 436 14.30 18.75 22.73
CA LYS A 436 15.12 18.36 21.60
C LYS A 436 14.59 19.02 20.32
N LYS A 437 15.49 19.39 19.43
CA LYS A 437 15.17 19.82 18.05
C LYS A 437 15.60 18.75 17.08
N ILE A 438 14.76 18.44 16.13
CA ILE A 438 15.04 17.46 15.06
C ILE A 438 15.17 18.20 13.73
N ASP A 439 16.27 17.99 13.06
CA ASP A 439 16.46 18.43 11.68
C ASP A 439 15.59 17.56 10.77
N THR A 440 14.59 18.17 10.14
CA THR A 440 13.58 17.46 9.35
C THR A 440 14.11 16.89 8.03
N ALA A 441 15.24 17.36 7.55
CA ALA A 441 15.88 16.85 6.34
C ALA A 441 16.78 15.63 6.61
N THR A 442 17.43 15.61 7.77
CA THR A 442 18.47 14.59 8.08
C THR A 442 18.07 13.63 9.20
N GLY A 443 17.06 13.97 10.02
CA GLY A 443 16.68 13.23 11.21
C GLY A 443 17.59 13.42 12.42
N LYS A 444 18.63 14.27 12.30
CA LYS A 444 19.58 14.52 13.38
C LYS A 444 18.92 15.25 14.55
N ILE A 445 19.20 14.77 15.76
CA ILE A 445 18.65 15.33 16.99
C ILE A 445 19.70 16.23 17.68
N THR A 446 19.24 17.41 18.12
CA THR A 446 20.01 18.33 18.95
C THR A 446 19.30 18.52 20.27
N LEU A 447 19.97 18.24 21.38
CA LEU A 447 19.46 18.53 22.73
C LEU A 447 19.59 20.05 22.99
N LEU A 448 18.44 20.69 23.28
CA LEU A 448 18.39 22.13 23.58
C LEU A 448 18.32 22.40 25.10
N ASP A 449 17.58 21.57 25.84
CA ASP A 449 17.46 21.67 27.29
C ASP A 449 17.34 20.26 27.87
N GLU A 450 18.21 19.96 28.85
CA GLU A 450 18.26 18.63 29.49
C GLU A 450 17.22 18.50 30.59
N ARG A 451 16.81 19.63 31.26
CA ARG A 451 15.93 19.62 32.43
C ARG A 451 15.02 20.85 32.48
N PHE A 452 14.16 20.98 31.50
CA PHE A 452 13.12 22.00 31.50
C PHE A 452 12.00 21.61 32.48
N GLU A 453 11.75 22.42 33.46
CA GLU A 453 10.60 22.30 34.37
C GLU A 453 9.42 23.07 33.80
N ALA A 454 8.29 22.38 33.56
CA ALA A 454 7.10 22.96 32.95
C ALA A 454 6.21 23.67 33.99
N ASP A 455 6.79 24.55 34.82
CA ASP A 455 6.11 25.52 35.66
C ASP A 455 5.72 26.79 34.88
N ARG A 456 6.26 26.96 33.70
CA ARG A 456 6.05 28.07 32.78
C ARG A 456 6.11 27.58 31.33
N PRO A 457 5.54 28.35 30.38
CA PRO A 457 5.65 28.02 28.97
C PRO A 457 7.10 28.00 28.49
N TYR A 458 7.45 27.04 27.63
CA TYR A 458 8.73 27.02 26.93
C TYR A 458 8.70 28.02 25.77
N ASP A 459 9.67 28.94 25.74
CA ASP A 459 9.78 29.98 24.74
C ASP A 459 10.63 29.50 23.55
N VAL A 460 10.02 29.20 22.42
CA VAL A 460 10.71 29.00 21.16
C VAL A 460 10.90 30.38 20.51
N ARG A 461 12.15 30.82 20.40
CA ARG A 461 12.52 32.08 19.73
C ARG A 461 12.84 31.83 18.28
N PHE A 462 12.29 32.66 17.41
CA PHE A 462 12.50 32.61 15.95
C PHE A 462 12.29 31.23 15.32
N PRO A 463 11.17 30.52 15.64
CA PRO A 463 10.90 29.27 14.96
C PRO A 463 10.72 29.50 13.48
N ARG A 464 11.27 28.59 12.67
CA ARG A 464 11.16 28.62 11.22
C ARG A 464 10.20 27.55 10.74
N VAL A 465 9.66 27.76 9.55
CA VAL A 465 8.89 26.71 8.85
C VAL A 465 9.73 25.44 8.77
N ASN A 466 9.10 24.30 9.03
CA ASN A 466 9.70 22.98 9.12
C ASN A 466 10.58 22.71 10.35
N ASP A 467 10.70 23.62 11.31
CA ASP A 467 11.30 23.31 12.59
C ASP A 467 10.46 22.28 13.36
N LEU A 468 11.11 21.27 13.90
CA LEU A 468 10.47 20.24 14.72
C LEU A 468 11.10 20.18 16.10
N TYR A 469 10.27 20.28 17.12
CA TYR A 469 10.65 20.18 18.52
C TYR A 469 9.99 18.96 19.17
N TRP A 470 10.77 18.23 19.96
CA TRP A 470 10.29 17.11 20.74
C TRP A 470 10.55 17.37 22.23
N PHE A 471 9.47 17.53 22.98
CA PHE A 471 9.43 17.68 24.42
C PHE A 471 9.19 16.30 25.02
N LYS A 472 10.26 15.62 25.41
CA LYS A 472 10.21 14.29 26.01
C LYS A 472 10.10 14.40 27.51
N ARG A 473 9.02 13.86 28.08
CA ARG A 473 8.82 13.85 29.53
C ARG A 473 9.86 12.93 30.17
N LYS A 474 10.47 13.40 31.28
CA LYS A 474 11.28 12.58 32.18
C LYS A 474 10.38 11.95 33.24
N LEU A 475 10.51 10.64 33.40
CA LEU A 475 9.82 9.89 34.45
C LEU A 475 10.45 10.14 35.80
#